data_5ef708d682132573dc996d397a0949f6
#
_entry.id   5ef708d682132573dc996d397a0949f6
#
_cell.length_a   1.000
_cell.length_b   1.000
_cell.length_c   1.000
_cell.angle_alpha   90.00
_cell.angle_beta   90.00
_cell.angle_gamma   90.00
#
_symmetry.space_group_name_H-M   'P 1'
#
loop_
_entity.id
_entity.type
_entity.pdbx_description
1 polymer ?
#
loop_
_entity_poly.entity_id
_entity_poly.type
_entity_poly.pdbx_seq_one_letter_code
_entity_poly.pdbx_strand_id
1 'polypeptide(L)'
;MRAILLGLLLAAGVAQAQNCPPVDPEAQKAKERECRAAGGEWARFGVRDHLCGVHSCAARTRDAGKPCRNRADCEHLCITKSPPRIGTEVVGECTAVQTTFGCFTHVDGGRIVGRVCVD
;
A
#
# COMPACT_ATOMS: atom_id res chain seq x y z
N MET A 1 -64.27 17.84 -2.40
CA MET A 1 -62.97 18.24 -1.89
C MET A 1 -62.12 16.99 -1.69
N ARG A 2 -61.12 16.78 -2.55
CA ARG A 2 -60.20 15.62 -2.48
C ARG A 2 -58.88 16.14 -1.90
N ALA A 3 -58.57 15.69 -0.71
CA ALA A 3 -57.29 15.98 -0.07
C ALA A 3 -56.24 15.08 -0.66
N ILE A 4 -55.21 15.67 -1.30
CA ILE A 4 -54.05 14.99 -1.82
C ILE A 4 -53.02 14.98 -0.69
N LEU A 5 -52.78 13.83 -0.06
CA LEU A 5 -51.68 13.60 0.90
C LEU A 5 -50.38 13.45 0.09
N LEU A 6 -49.55 14.48 0.10
CA LEU A 6 -48.18 14.39 -0.40
C LEU A 6 -47.36 13.64 0.65
N GLY A 7 -47.06 12.37 0.37
CA GLY A 7 -46.09 11.61 1.16
C GLY A 7 -44.67 12.09 0.88
N LEU A 8 -44.02 12.73 1.89
CA LEU A 8 -42.60 13.01 1.88
C LEU A 8 -41.83 11.70 2.06
N LEU A 9 -41.27 11.19 0.97
CA LEU A 9 -40.27 10.12 1.02
C LEU A 9 -38.95 10.73 1.51
N LEU A 10 -38.68 10.59 2.82
CA LEU A 10 -37.37 10.79 3.38
C LEU A 10 -36.43 9.69 2.87
N ALA A 11 -35.64 10.01 1.87
CA ALA A 11 -34.52 9.16 1.46
C ALA A 11 -33.49 9.19 2.61
N ALA A 12 -33.56 8.20 3.48
CA ALA A 12 -32.49 7.93 4.44
C ALA A 12 -31.27 7.48 3.64
N GLY A 13 -30.36 8.41 3.37
CA GLY A 13 -29.03 8.10 2.89
C GLY A 13 -28.34 7.21 3.92
N VAL A 14 -28.24 5.91 3.63
CA VAL A 14 -27.38 5.01 4.37
C VAL A 14 -25.95 5.50 4.12
N ALA A 15 -25.40 6.27 5.06
CA ALA A 15 -23.97 6.46 5.16
C ALA A 15 -23.38 5.06 5.36
N GLN A 16 -22.72 4.54 4.34
CA GLN A 16 -21.94 3.31 4.47
C GLN A 16 -20.82 3.63 5.44
N ALA A 17 -21.04 3.31 6.71
CA ALA A 17 -19.99 3.35 7.71
C ALA A 17 -18.89 2.41 7.21
N GLN A 18 -17.75 2.99 6.89
CA GLN A 18 -16.57 2.22 6.54
C GLN A 18 -16.31 1.29 7.72
N ASN A 19 -16.36 -0.03 7.48
CA ASN A 19 -16.19 -1.05 8.52
C ASN A 19 -14.72 -1.06 8.98
N CYS A 20 -14.33 -0.01 9.68
CA CYS A 20 -13.04 0.04 10.35
C CYS A 20 -13.18 -0.66 11.71
N PRO A 21 -12.30 -1.62 12.01
CA PRO A 21 -12.26 -2.18 13.35
C PRO A 21 -11.90 -1.10 14.37
N PRO A 22 -12.38 -1.21 15.61
CA PRO A 22 -11.94 -0.29 16.66
C PRO A 22 -10.43 -0.37 16.83
N VAL A 23 -9.80 0.81 16.89
CA VAL A 23 -8.34 0.93 17.05
C VAL A 23 -8.03 1.04 18.54
N ASP A 24 -7.37 0.03 19.07
CA ASP A 24 -6.82 0.08 20.43
C ASP A 24 -5.42 0.72 20.39
N PRO A 25 -5.23 1.92 20.99
CA PRO A 25 -3.95 2.61 20.97
C PRO A 25 -2.81 1.82 21.63
N GLU A 26 -3.07 1.09 22.69
CA GLU A 26 -2.03 0.32 23.38
C GLU A 26 -1.59 -0.90 22.56
N ALA A 27 -2.54 -1.59 21.92
CA ALA A 27 -2.24 -2.66 20.98
C ALA A 27 -1.44 -2.15 19.78
N GLN A 28 -1.75 -0.95 19.26
CA GLN A 28 -0.99 -0.33 18.16
C GLN A 28 0.45 -0.03 18.60
N LYS A 29 0.65 0.55 19.77
CA LYS A 29 2.00 0.81 20.33
C LYS A 29 2.81 -0.47 20.52
N ALA A 30 2.19 -1.55 20.99
CA ALA A 30 2.84 -2.84 21.16
C ALA A 30 3.33 -3.38 19.80
N LYS A 31 2.48 -3.38 18.79
CA LYS A 31 2.81 -3.79 17.42
C LYS A 31 3.90 -2.91 16.79
N GLU A 32 3.86 -1.60 17.04
CA GLU A 32 4.91 -0.69 16.58
C GLU A 32 6.27 -1.06 17.16
N ARG A 33 6.34 -1.32 18.48
CA ARG A 33 7.59 -1.73 19.13
C ARG A 33 8.14 -3.03 18.54
N GLU A 34 7.29 -4.02 18.33
CA GLU A 34 7.66 -5.30 17.71
C GLU A 34 8.17 -5.09 16.28
N CYS A 35 7.46 -4.29 15.48
CA CYS A 35 7.84 -3.98 14.11
C CYS A 35 9.21 -3.31 14.04
N ARG A 36 9.44 -2.28 14.85
CA ARG A 36 10.71 -1.54 14.90
C ARG A 36 11.86 -2.41 15.44
N ALA A 37 11.60 -3.26 16.42
CA ALA A 37 12.58 -4.20 16.95
C ALA A 37 13.03 -5.22 15.89
N ALA A 38 12.12 -5.61 14.99
CA ALA A 38 12.43 -6.48 13.85
C ALA A 38 13.08 -5.72 12.66
N GLY A 39 13.29 -4.40 12.78
CA GLY A 39 13.83 -3.55 11.71
C GLY A 39 12.83 -3.23 10.60
N GLY A 40 11.54 -3.49 10.81
CA GLY A 40 10.48 -3.20 9.87
C GLY A 40 10.11 -1.71 9.81
N GLU A 41 9.31 -1.36 8.83
CA GLU A 41 8.72 -0.03 8.67
C GLU A 41 7.30 -0.03 9.22
N TRP A 42 7.02 0.89 10.16
CA TRP A 42 5.71 1.10 10.74
C TRP A 42 5.06 2.32 10.10
N ALA A 43 4.07 2.10 9.25
CA ALA A 43 3.41 3.16 8.49
C ALA A 43 1.97 2.76 8.12
N ARG A 44 1.28 3.66 7.45
CA ARG A 44 0.00 3.38 6.81
C ARG A 44 0.24 2.92 5.38
N PHE A 45 -0.17 1.71 5.09
CA PHE A 45 -0.04 1.11 3.77
C PHE A 45 -1.43 0.89 3.15
N GLY A 46 -1.62 1.47 1.97
CA GLY A 46 -2.89 1.36 1.26
C GLY A 46 -4.02 2.22 1.80
N VAL A 47 -5.09 2.28 1.02
CA VAL A 47 -6.26 3.14 1.29
C VAL A 47 -6.93 2.79 2.61
N ARG A 48 -7.07 1.50 2.91
CA ARG A 48 -7.74 1.04 4.14
C ARG A 48 -7.06 1.54 5.41
N ASP A 49 -5.73 1.46 5.48
CA ASP A 49 -4.96 1.94 6.64
C ASP A 49 -5.16 3.45 6.82
N HIS A 50 -5.11 4.20 5.73
CA HIS A 50 -5.35 5.64 5.75
C HIS A 50 -6.77 6.00 6.20
N LEU A 51 -7.79 5.30 5.67
CA LEU A 51 -9.19 5.57 6.01
C LEU A 51 -9.53 5.18 7.45
N CYS A 52 -8.98 4.08 7.96
CA CYS A 52 -9.25 3.57 9.30
C CYS A 52 -8.30 4.12 10.38
N GLY A 53 -7.30 4.92 10.01
CA GLY A 53 -6.35 5.48 10.95
C GLY A 53 -5.45 4.45 11.63
N VAL A 54 -5.28 3.27 11.02
CA VAL A 54 -4.41 2.21 11.53
C VAL A 54 -3.04 2.24 10.87
N HIS A 55 -2.04 1.67 11.53
CA HIS A 55 -0.73 1.44 10.96
C HIS A 55 -0.46 -0.06 10.88
N SER A 56 0.38 -0.43 9.93
CA SER A 56 0.80 -1.81 9.71
C SER A 56 2.32 -1.90 9.64
N CYS A 57 2.86 -3.09 9.84
CA CYS A 57 4.28 -3.34 9.72
C CYS A 57 4.61 -3.92 8.35
N ALA A 58 5.55 -3.28 7.64
CA ALA A 58 6.20 -3.88 6.49
C ALA A 58 7.55 -4.45 6.91
N ALA A 59 7.73 -5.76 6.72
CA ALA A 59 8.97 -6.42 7.05
C ALA A 59 10.13 -5.91 6.17
N ARG A 60 11.32 -5.77 6.77
CA ARG A 60 12.51 -5.38 6.04
C ARG A 60 13.01 -6.52 5.16
N THR A 61 13.50 -6.19 3.97
CA THR A 61 14.21 -7.13 3.12
C THR A 61 15.69 -7.21 3.53
N ARG A 62 16.34 -8.34 3.24
CA ARG A 62 17.77 -8.55 3.51
C ARG A 62 18.67 -7.97 2.43
N ASP A 63 18.12 -7.67 1.27
CA ASP A 63 18.83 -7.24 0.07
C ASP A 63 18.46 -5.83 -0.40
N ALA A 64 17.94 -4.99 0.51
CA ALA A 64 17.58 -3.61 0.25
C ALA A 64 18.69 -2.85 -0.50
N GLY A 65 18.32 -2.23 -1.64
CA GLY A 65 19.24 -1.45 -2.46
C GLY A 65 20.22 -2.26 -3.30
N LYS A 66 20.21 -3.60 -3.23
CA LYS A 66 21.04 -4.44 -4.09
C LYS A 66 20.70 -4.19 -5.56
N PRO A 67 21.70 -4.00 -6.44
CA PRO A 67 21.46 -3.92 -7.88
C PRO A 67 20.76 -5.17 -8.41
N CYS A 68 19.78 -4.96 -9.28
CA CYS A 68 19.02 -6.05 -9.87
C CYS A 68 18.65 -5.77 -11.33
N ARG A 69 18.45 -6.83 -12.09
CA ARG A 69 17.97 -6.79 -13.48
C ARG A 69 16.65 -7.52 -13.65
N ASN A 70 16.34 -8.44 -12.74
CA ASN A 70 15.13 -9.26 -12.75
C ASN A 70 14.46 -9.22 -11.38
N ARG A 71 13.14 -9.43 -11.37
CA ARG A 71 12.42 -9.58 -10.11
C ARG A 71 12.99 -10.73 -9.25
N ALA A 72 13.40 -11.83 -9.89
CA ALA A 72 13.96 -12.99 -9.21
C ALA A 72 15.31 -12.73 -8.52
N ASP A 73 16.00 -11.63 -8.83
CA ASP A 73 17.24 -11.23 -8.18
C ASP A 73 17.03 -10.70 -6.75
N CYS A 74 15.78 -10.36 -6.40
CA CYS A 74 15.44 -9.71 -5.16
C CYS A 74 14.54 -10.58 -4.27
N GLU A 75 14.66 -10.38 -2.96
CA GLU A 75 13.73 -10.99 -2.00
C GLU A 75 12.29 -10.55 -2.24
N HIS A 76 12.08 -9.29 -2.63
CA HIS A 76 10.75 -8.76 -2.91
C HIS A 76 10.61 -8.20 -4.32
N LEU A 77 10.92 -6.94 -4.60
CA LEU A 77 10.77 -6.33 -5.92
C LEU A 77 12.08 -5.74 -6.43
N CYS A 78 12.29 -5.83 -7.75
CA CYS A 78 13.31 -5.05 -8.47
C CYS A 78 12.64 -3.82 -9.09
N ILE A 79 13.01 -2.64 -8.64
CA ILE A 79 12.39 -1.36 -9.01
C ILE A 79 13.42 -0.34 -9.47
N THR A 80 12.96 0.69 -10.13
CA THR A 80 13.77 1.87 -10.47
C THR A 80 13.02 3.15 -10.16
N LYS A 81 13.77 4.22 -9.88
CA LYS A 81 13.23 5.58 -9.75
C LYS A 81 13.21 6.34 -11.09
N SER A 82 13.73 5.73 -12.14
CA SER A 82 13.71 6.31 -13.50
C SER A 82 12.27 6.47 -14.00
N PRO A 83 12.03 7.44 -14.93
CA PRO A 83 10.72 7.57 -15.56
C PRO A 83 10.24 6.27 -16.17
N PRO A 84 8.92 5.92 -16.08
CA PRO A 84 8.40 4.61 -16.44
C PRO A 84 8.26 4.40 -17.96
N ARG A 85 9.36 4.55 -18.69
CA ARG A 85 9.42 4.31 -20.14
C ARG A 85 9.66 2.83 -20.38
N ILE A 86 8.63 2.10 -20.78
CA ILE A 86 8.69 0.67 -21.05
C ILE A 86 9.77 0.35 -22.10
N GLY A 87 10.56 -0.69 -21.84
CA GLY A 87 11.62 -1.17 -22.71
C GLY A 87 12.97 -0.47 -22.51
N THR A 88 13.04 0.59 -21.70
CA THR A 88 14.32 1.27 -21.38
C THR A 88 15.23 0.31 -20.59
N GLU A 89 16.46 0.15 -21.05
CA GLU A 89 17.48 -0.61 -20.31
C GLU A 89 17.85 0.13 -19.04
N VAL A 90 17.87 -0.61 -17.93
CA VAL A 90 18.15 -0.04 -16.61
C VAL A 90 18.65 -1.13 -15.67
N VAL A 91 19.48 -0.73 -14.72
CA VAL A 91 19.77 -1.52 -13.53
C VAL A 91 18.88 -0.98 -12.43
N GLY A 92 18.03 -1.84 -11.88
CA GLY A 92 17.15 -1.51 -10.76
C GLY A 92 17.83 -1.72 -9.42
N GLU A 93 17.05 -1.54 -8.36
CA GLU A 93 17.43 -1.84 -6.98
C GLU A 93 16.33 -2.66 -6.28
N CYS A 94 16.74 -3.55 -5.41
CA CYS A 94 15.81 -4.33 -4.59
C CYS A 94 15.15 -3.43 -3.55
N THR A 95 13.84 -3.59 -3.35
CA THR A 95 13.07 -2.81 -2.37
C THR A 95 13.54 -3.07 -0.94
N ALA A 96 13.45 -2.03 -0.09
CA ALA A 96 13.89 -2.09 1.31
C ALA A 96 12.88 -2.80 2.22
N VAL A 97 11.61 -2.84 1.83
CA VAL A 97 10.53 -3.45 2.62
C VAL A 97 9.62 -4.31 1.75
N GLN A 98 8.99 -5.27 2.39
CA GLN A 98 8.04 -6.19 1.75
C GLN A 98 6.63 -5.57 1.77
N THR A 99 6.41 -4.56 0.94
CA THR A 99 5.07 -4.00 0.72
C THR A 99 4.74 -4.00 -0.76
N THR A 100 3.48 -4.33 -1.08
CA THR A 100 2.93 -4.20 -2.43
C THR A 100 2.17 -2.89 -2.62
N PHE A 101 1.92 -2.14 -1.54
CA PHE A 101 1.20 -0.87 -1.61
C PHE A 101 2.10 0.27 -2.07
N GLY A 102 1.53 1.13 -2.90
CA GLY A 102 2.23 2.26 -3.51
C GLY A 102 2.48 2.05 -5.00
N CYS A 103 3.18 3.01 -5.61
CA CYS A 103 3.50 3.00 -7.04
C CYS A 103 4.96 2.62 -7.26
N PHE A 104 5.21 1.56 -8.03
CA PHE A 104 6.54 1.09 -8.33
C PHE A 104 6.76 0.93 -9.83
N THR A 105 7.90 1.41 -10.33
CA THR A 105 8.37 1.14 -11.68
C THR A 105 9.21 -0.12 -11.67
N HIS A 106 8.67 -1.18 -12.24
CA HIS A 106 9.24 -2.52 -12.19
C HIS A 106 10.30 -2.72 -13.26
N VAL A 107 11.35 -3.45 -12.89
CA VAL A 107 12.45 -3.88 -13.76
C VAL A 107 12.42 -5.39 -13.87
N ASP A 108 12.43 -5.89 -15.10
CA ASP A 108 12.62 -7.30 -15.41
C ASP A 108 13.32 -7.49 -16.77
N GLY A 109 14.13 -8.53 -16.90
CA GLY A 109 14.96 -8.69 -18.11
C GLY A 109 15.92 -7.52 -18.37
N GLY A 110 16.34 -6.79 -17.34
CA GLY A 110 17.21 -5.63 -17.47
C GLY A 110 16.53 -4.40 -18.09
N ARG A 111 15.20 -4.37 -18.15
CA ARG A 111 14.40 -3.30 -18.76
C ARG A 111 13.22 -2.91 -17.87
N ILE A 112 12.76 -1.67 -18.06
CA ILE A 112 11.51 -1.21 -17.47
C ILE A 112 10.34 -1.94 -18.15
N VAL A 113 9.52 -2.65 -17.37
CA VAL A 113 8.35 -3.38 -17.84
C VAL A 113 7.03 -2.68 -17.55
N GLY A 114 7.02 -1.68 -16.71
CA GLY A 114 5.85 -0.87 -16.42
C GLY A 114 5.87 -0.27 -15.02
N ARG A 115 4.88 0.58 -14.75
CA ARG A 115 4.60 1.12 -13.42
C ARG A 115 3.28 0.58 -12.92
N VAL A 116 3.28 0.01 -11.73
CA VAL A 116 2.09 -0.51 -11.07
C VAL A 116 1.87 0.25 -9.78
N CYS A 117 0.63 0.70 -9.59
CA CYS A 117 0.18 1.32 -8.34
C CYS A 117 -0.84 0.39 -7.68
N VAL A 118 -0.67 0.12 -6.39
CA VAL A 118 -1.56 -0.72 -5.58
C VAL A 118 -1.97 0.06 -4.33
N ASP A 119 -3.28 0.13 -4.07
CA ASP A 119 -3.90 0.80 -2.92
C ASP A 119 -4.53 -0.20 -1.95
#